data_a728ba86c09636cf64ca2cb106f0e7c7
#
_entry.id   a728ba86c09636cf64ca2cb106f0e7c7
#
_cell.length_a   1.000
_cell.length_b   1.000
_cell.length_c   1.000
_cell.angle_alpha   90.00
_cell.angle_beta   90.00
_cell.angle_gamma   90.00
#
_symmetry.space_group_name_H-M   'P 1'
#
loop_
_entity.id
_entity.type
_entity.pdbx_description
1 polymer ?
#
loop_
_entity_poly.entity_id
_entity_poly.type
_entity_poly.pdbx_seq_one_letter_code
_entity_poly.pdbx_strand_id
1 'polypeptide(L)'
;YRLHPDHRNTGLNVCDAIVAARDPHFLKHQLTGGITHHRPSALLLWEADDPNHVEDVSAWVDTKLAALERHESQFESTMKAVDTSGMEVFRGRIRDRLAELGAPHGLAAAEIFHAMTRL
;
A
#
# COMPACT_ATOMS: atom_id res chain seq x y z
N TYR A 1 -3.21 -9.07 -1.71
CA TYR A 1 -3.58 -9.66 -3.01
C TYR A 1 -2.68 -10.85 -3.36
N ARG A 2 -3.17 -12.04 -3.08
CA ARG A 2 -2.38 -13.27 -3.15
C ARG A 2 -2.16 -13.84 -4.55
N LEU A 3 -3.00 -13.50 -5.52
CA LEU A 3 -2.95 -14.11 -6.85
C LEU A 3 -1.76 -13.65 -7.68
N HIS A 4 -1.37 -12.37 -7.60
CA HIS A 4 -0.23 -11.88 -8.33
C HIS A 4 1.08 -12.23 -7.60
N PRO A 5 2.04 -12.92 -8.26
CA PRO A 5 3.27 -13.35 -7.61
C PRO A 5 4.10 -12.20 -7.03
N ASP A 6 4.18 -11.07 -7.72
CA ASP A 6 4.96 -9.92 -7.25
C ASP A 6 4.38 -9.32 -5.97
N HIS A 7 3.05 -9.18 -5.88
CA HIS A 7 2.38 -8.69 -4.67
C HIS A 7 2.60 -9.62 -3.48
N ARG A 8 2.39 -10.94 -3.70
CA ARG A 8 2.59 -11.96 -2.67
C ARG A 8 4.04 -12.02 -2.19
N ASN A 9 4.99 -12.07 -3.12
CA ASN A 9 6.41 -12.15 -2.77
C ASN A 9 6.89 -10.87 -2.09
N THR A 10 6.43 -9.69 -2.51
CA THR A 10 6.72 -8.43 -1.83
C THR A 10 6.22 -8.46 -0.38
N GLY A 11 4.97 -8.89 -0.16
CA GLY A 11 4.42 -9.01 1.20
C GLY A 11 5.24 -9.95 2.08
N LEU A 12 5.62 -11.12 1.59
CA LEU A 12 6.47 -12.08 2.31
C LEU A 12 7.85 -11.50 2.60
N ASN A 13 8.50 -10.89 1.60
CA ASN A 13 9.82 -10.28 1.76
C ASN A 13 9.81 -9.13 2.78
N VAL A 14 8.74 -8.35 2.85
CA VAL A 14 8.60 -7.30 3.88
C VAL A 14 8.47 -7.90 5.27
N CYS A 15 7.71 -8.98 5.43
CA CYS A 15 7.62 -9.70 6.70
C CYS A 15 9.00 -10.21 7.16
N ASP A 16 9.76 -10.83 6.26
CA ASP A 16 11.12 -11.33 6.55
C ASP A 16 12.08 -10.16 6.87
N ALA A 17 11.98 -9.06 6.11
CA ALA A 17 12.80 -7.87 6.32
C ALA A 17 12.56 -7.22 7.69
N ILE A 18 11.33 -7.23 8.21
CA ILE A 18 11.02 -6.74 9.56
C ILE A 18 11.74 -7.58 10.61
N VAL A 19 11.76 -8.90 10.46
CA VAL A 19 12.49 -9.80 11.39
C VAL A 19 13.99 -9.48 11.34
N ALA A 20 14.55 -9.33 10.14
CA ALA A 20 15.95 -9.01 9.96
C ALA A 20 16.31 -7.61 10.53
N ALA A 21 15.46 -6.62 10.32
CA ALA A 21 15.71 -5.25 10.75
C ALA A 21 15.73 -5.08 12.27
N ARG A 22 14.90 -5.83 13.00
CA ARG A 22 14.79 -5.71 14.48
C ARG A 22 15.85 -6.45 15.26
N ASP A 23 16.54 -7.41 14.64
CA ASP A 23 17.53 -8.26 15.31
C ASP A 23 18.96 -7.71 15.11
N PRO A 24 19.66 -7.29 16.20
CA PRO A 24 21.03 -6.78 16.10
C PRO A 24 22.06 -7.82 15.69
N HIS A 25 21.69 -9.10 15.65
CA HIS A 25 22.56 -10.20 15.26
C HIS A 25 22.36 -10.61 13.79
N PHE A 26 21.28 -10.14 13.16
CA PHE A 26 20.98 -10.42 11.76
C PHE A 26 21.73 -9.44 10.86
N LEU A 27 22.31 -9.93 9.77
CA LEU A 27 23.03 -9.11 8.77
C LEU A 27 24.03 -8.12 9.37
N LYS A 28 24.83 -8.53 10.36
CA LYS A 28 25.81 -7.69 11.09
C LYS A 28 26.71 -6.88 10.17
N HIS A 29 27.05 -7.41 9.00
CA HIS A 29 27.91 -6.72 8.03
C HIS A 29 27.27 -5.47 7.43
N GLN A 30 25.95 -5.32 7.53
CA GLN A 30 25.20 -4.13 7.10
C GLN A 30 25.04 -3.10 8.22
N LEU A 31 25.26 -3.48 9.48
CA LEU A 31 25.14 -2.60 10.64
C LEU A 31 26.44 -1.80 10.84
N THR A 32 26.79 -0.97 9.85
CA THR A 32 28.01 -0.16 9.82
C THR A 32 27.65 1.29 9.52
N GLY A 33 28.62 2.22 9.72
CA GLY A 33 28.42 3.62 9.35
C GLY A 33 27.28 4.33 10.10
N GLY A 34 26.97 3.91 11.33
CA GLY A 34 25.88 4.49 12.13
C GLY A 34 24.49 3.84 11.88
N ILE A 35 24.40 2.84 11.00
CA ILE A 35 23.18 2.06 10.83
C ILE A 35 23.03 1.10 12.02
N THR A 36 21.89 1.13 12.68
CA THR A 36 21.56 0.24 13.80
C THR A 36 20.31 -0.58 13.49
N HIS A 37 20.10 -1.65 14.25
CA HIS A 37 18.83 -2.38 14.16
C HIS A 37 17.65 -1.46 14.48
N HIS A 38 16.50 -1.74 13.88
CA HIS A 38 15.29 -0.96 14.05
C HIS A 38 14.06 -1.86 14.15
N ARG A 39 13.20 -1.59 15.13
CA ARG A 39 11.91 -2.28 15.27
C ARG A 39 10.81 -1.37 14.74
N PRO A 40 10.19 -1.68 13.60
CA PRO A 40 9.00 -0.96 13.14
C PRO A 40 7.87 -1.06 14.17
N SER A 41 7.06 -0.01 14.27
CA SER A 41 5.92 0.03 15.20
C SER A 41 4.69 -0.69 14.64
N ALA A 42 4.54 -0.72 13.32
CA ALA A 42 3.41 -1.34 12.65
C ALA A 42 3.79 -1.83 11.25
N LEU A 43 3.07 -2.83 10.77
CA LEU A 43 3.02 -3.28 9.39
C LEU A 43 1.57 -3.17 8.90
N LEU A 44 1.34 -2.48 7.80
CA LEU A 44 0.04 -2.40 7.14
C LEU A 44 0.07 -3.23 5.85
N LEU A 45 -0.79 -4.24 5.79
CA LEU A 45 -0.97 -5.07 4.60
C LEU A 45 -2.26 -4.64 3.89
N TRP A 46 -2.15 -4.18 2.64
CA TRP A 46 -3.30 -3.78 1.84
C TRP A 46 -3.91 -4.98 1.09
N GLU A 47 -5.16 -4.83 0.67
CA GLU A 47 -5.94 -5.90 0.01
C GLU A 47 -5.95 -7.21 0.82
N ALA A 48 -5.98 -7.09 2.13
CA ALA A 48 -6.06 -8.24 3.03
C ALA A 48 -7.48 -8.81 3.06
N ASP A 49 -7.60 -10.12 3.27
CA ASP A 49 -8.88 -10.82 3.36
C ASP A 49 -9.69 -10.42 4.60
N ASP A 50 -8.99 -10.01 5.67
CA ASP A 50 -9.58 -9.63 6.96
C ASP A 50 -8.95 -8.32 7.44
N PRO A 51 -9.40 -7.17 6.91
CA PRO A 51 -8.91 -5.87 7.32
C PRO A 51 -9.39 -5.50 8.72
N ASN A 52 -8.52 -4.91 9.53
CA ASN A 52 -8.79 -4.49 10.89
C ASN A 52 -8.41 -3.03 11.18
N HIS A 53 -8.01 -2.30 10.14
CA HIS A 53 -7.54 -0.92 10.23
C HIS A 53 -8.06 -0.09 9.05
N VAL A 54 -8.46 1.14 9.35
CA VAL A 54 -9.02 2.09 8.36
C VAL A 54 -8.25 3.40 8.47
N GLU A 55 -7.79 3.92 7.34
CA GLU A 55 -7.17 5.24 7.23
C GLU A 55 -8.09 6.20 6.49
N ASP A 56 -8.34 7.37 7.08
CA ASP A 56 -9.02 8.46 6.39
C ASP A 56 -8.09 9.11 5.37
N VAL A 57 -8.41 8.91 4.09
CA VAL A 57 -7.66 9.48 2.98
C VAL A 57 -8.42 10.57 2.23
N SER A 58 -9.49 11.12 2.84
CA SER A 58 -10.37 12.11 2.21
C SER A 58 -9.60 13.33 1.68
N ALA A 59 -8.59 13.80 2.40
CA ALA A 59 -7.75 14.92 1.99
C ALA A 59 -6.66 14.56 0.96
N TRP A 60 -6.47 13.28 0.65
CA TRP A 60 -5.33 12.77 -0.13
C TRP A 60 -5.70 12.11 -1.44
N VAL A 61 -6.98 12.10 -1.79
CA VAL A 61 -7.49 11.43 -3.01
C VAL A 61 -6.79 11.94 -4.27
N ASP A 62 -6.66 13.26 -4.42
CA ASP A 62 -6.01 13.83 -5.61
C ASP A 62 -4.50 13.57 -5.62
N THR A 63 -3.85 13.54 -4.46
CA THR A 63 -2.43 13.15 -4.34
C THR A 63 -2.23 11.70 -4.76
N LYS A 64 -3.12 10.79 -4.33
CA LYS A 64 -3.10 9.39 -4.74
C LYS A 64 -3.27 9.24 -6.25
N LEU A 65 -4.22 9.95 -6.85
CA LEU A 65 -4.43 9.93 -8.29
C LEU A 65 -3.20 10.42 -9.05
N ALA A 66 -2.63 11.56 -8.62
CA ALA A 66 -1.40 12.08 -9.22
C ALA A 66 -0.23 11.10 -9.12
N ALA A 67 -0.08 10.37 -8.01
CA ALA A 67 0.94 9.34 -7.85
C ALA A 67 0.70 8.14 -8.78
N LEU A 68 -0.53 7.66 -8.91
CA LEU A 68 -0.88 6.57 -9.81
C LEU A 68 -0.59 6.93 -11.26
N GLU A 69 -0.91 8.15 -11.68
CA GLU A 69 -0.69 8.64 -13.05
C GLU A 69 0.80 8.81 -13.41
N ARG A 70 1.73 8.71 -12.46
CA ARG A 70 3.17 8.63 -12.76
C ARG A 70 3.61 7.26 -13.26
N HIS A 71 2.78 6.24 -13.12
CA HIS A 71 3.04 4.89 -13.63
C HIS A 71 2.60 4.75 -15.10
N GLU A 72 3.18 5.54 -16.00
CA GLU A 72 2.80 5.63 -17.43
C GLU A 72 2.83 4.27 -18.13
N SER A 73 3.74 3.38 -17.76
CA SER A 73 3.81 2.00 -18.28
C SER A 73 2.57 1.16 -17.98
N GLN A 74 1.70 1.61 -17.07
CA GLN A 74 0.49 0.89 -16.65
C GLN A 74 -0.78 1.43 -17.33
N PHE A 75 -0.68 2.49 -18.14
CA PHE A 75 -1.85 3.12 -18.74
C PHE A 75 -2.64 2.17 -19.63
N GLU A 76 -1.96 1.44 -20.52
CA GLU A 76 -2.62 0.49 -21.42
C GLU A 76 -3.12 -0.77 -20.68
N SER A 77 -2.27 -1.37 -19.86
CA SER A 77 -2.51 -2.68 -19.24
C SER A 77 -3.47 -2.62 -18.06
N THR A 78 -3.06 -1.95 -16.99
CA THR A 78 -3.76 -1.99 -15.69
C THR A 78 -4.81 -0.89 -15.59
N MET A 79 -4.49 0.31 -16.05
CA MET A 79 -5.39 1.46 -15.92
C MET A 79 -6.44 1.46 -17.03
N LYS A 80 -6.13 0.91 -18.22
CA LYS A 80 -6.95 0.97 -19.46
C LYS A 80 -7.29 2.41 -19.82
N ALA A 81 -6.29 3.28 -19.75
CA ALA A 81 -6.40 4.74 -19.86
C ALA A 81 -5.43 5.26 -20.92
N VAL A 82 -5.62 4.81 -22.17
CA VAL A 82 -4.77 5.18 -23.33
C VAL A 82 -5.09 6.56 -23.91
N ASP A 83 -6.19 7.16 -23.49
CA ASP A 83 -6.65 8.48 -23.88
C ASP A 83 -7.27 9.24 -22.70
N THR A 84 -7.65 10.51 -22.95
CA THR A 84 -8.26 11.36 -21.92
C THR A 84 -9.53 10.76 -21.33
N SER A 85 -10.39 10.14 -22.13
CA SER A 85 -11.64 9.52 -21.69
C SER A 85 -11.36 8.31 -20.79
N GLY A 86 -10.43 7.45 -21.19
CA GLY A 86 -10.00 6.32 -20.38
C GLY A 86 -9.40 6.75 -19.04
N MET A 87 -8.64 7.86 -19.02
CA MET A 87 -8.08 8.41 -17.79
C MET A 87 -9.17 8.95 -16.85
N GLU A 88 -10.19 9.60 -17.37
CA GLU A 88 -11.35 10.05 -16.58
C GLU A 88 -12.09 8.86 -15.93
N VAL A 89 -12.32 7.81 -16.69
CA VAL A 89 -12.93 6.57 -16.19
C VAL A 89 -12.07 5.93 -15.10
N PHE A 90 -10.75 5.89 -15.30
CA PHE A 90 -9.82 5.38 -14.30
C PHE A 90 -9.90 6.18 -12.99
N ARG A 91 -9.84 7.51 -13.08
CA ARG A 91 -9.96 8.41 -11.91
C ARG A 91 -11.29 8.21 -11.17
N GLY A 92 -12.39 8.08 -11.93
CA GLY A 92 -13.71 7.78 -11.37
C GLY A 92 -13.69 6.50 -10.54
N ARG A 93 -13.20 5.39 -11.11
CA ARG A 93 -13.10 4.10 -10.40
C ARG A 93 -12.32 4.18 -9.09
N ILE A 94 -11.21 4.92 -9.08
CA ILE A 94 -10.41 5.08 -7.86
C ILE A 94 -11.19 5.87 -6.81
N ARG A 95 -11.83 6.99 -7.18
CA ARG A 95 -12.64 7.78 -6.26
C ARG A 95 -13.82 6.99 -5.69
N ASP A 96 -14.54 6.29 -6.55
CA ASP A 96 -15.68 5.45 -6.16
C ASP A 96 -15.24 4.37 -5.17
N ARG A 97 -14.13 3.69 -5.46
CA ARG A 97 -13.58 2.66 -4.56
C ARG A 97 -13.22 3.21 -3.19
N LEU A 98 -12.56 4.37 -3.13
CA LEU A 98 -12.20 4.98 -1.85
C LEU A 98 -13.43 5.45 -1.06
N ALA A 99 -14.46 5.96 -1.75
CA ALA A 99 -15.73 6.35 -1.14
C ALA A 99 -16.50 5.12 -0.61
N GLU A 100 -16.56 4.02 -1.37
CA GLU A 100 -17.15 2.76 -0.92
C GLU A 100 -16.49 2.23 0.37
N LEU A 101 -15.15 2.31 0.44
CA LEU A 101 -14.40 1.88 1.62
C LEU A 101 -14.61 2.82 2.82
N GLY A 102 -14.80 4.12 2.57
CA GLY A 102 -15.04 5.12 3.60
C GLY A 102 -16.46 5.10 4.19
N ALA A 103 -17.44 4.81 3.36
CA ALA A 103 -18.86 4.92 3.74
C ALA A 103 -19.25 4.15 5.02
N PRO A 104 -18.83 2.90 5.26
CA PRO A 104 -19.15 2.17 6.50
C PRO A 104 -18.57 2.82 7.77
N HIS A 105 -17.59 3.71 7.61
CA HIS A 105 -16.86 4.38 8.69
C HIS A 105 -17.24 5.87 8.82
N GLY A 106 -18.18 6.35 8.03
CA GLY A 106 -18.58 7.78 8.00
C GLY A 106 -17.52 8.71 7.39
N LEU A 107 -16.62 8.17 6.57
CA LEU A 107 -15.55 8.91 5.90
C LEU A 107 -15.88 9.14 4.43
N ALA A 108 -15.45 10.29 3.89
CA ALA A 108 -15.65 10.59 2.47
C ALA A 108 -14.79 9.70 1.56
N ALA A 109 -13.61 9.30 2.02
CA ALA A 109 -12.74 8.34 1.35
C ALA A 109 -11.84 7.63 2.37
N ALA A 110 -11.63 6.32 2.21
CA ALA A 110 -10.77 5.54 3.08
C ALA A 110 -9.93 4.52 2.32
N GLU A 111 -8.83 4.12 2.95
CA GLU A 111 -8.10 2.88 2.65
C GLU A 111 -8.22 1.93 3.82
N ILE A 112 -8.25 0.62 3.54
CA ILE A 112 -8.35 -0.41 4.56
C ILE A 112 -7.14 -1.34 4.50
N PHE A 113 -6.69 -1.78 5.68
CA PHE A 113 -5.50 -2.60 5.84
C PHE A 113 -5.73 -3.70 6.89
N HIS A 114 -4.90 -4.73 6.83
CA HIS A 114 -4.65 -5.54 8.00
C HIS A 114 -3.41 -4.99 8.72
N ALA A 115 -3.62 -4.42 9.89
CA ALA A 115 -2.57 -3.85 10.71
C ALA A 115 -2.04 -4.86 11.71
N MET A 116 -0.71 -5.02 11.74
CA MET A 116 0.03 -5.79 12.74
C MET A 116 0.88 -4.82 13.56
N THR A 117 0.63 -4.73 14.86
CA THR A 117 1.28 -3.75 15.76
C THR A 117 2.19 -4.38 16.83
N ARG A 118 2.29 -5.70 16.85
CA ARG A 118 3.18 -6.45 17.74
C ARG A 118 4.24 -7.17 16.91
N LEU A 119 5.21 -6.41 16.43
CA LEU A 119 6.27 -6.88 15.53
C LEU A 119 7.56 -7.23 16.26
#